data_19f5c7f355530f5e7ced9bd05f3f5a98
#
_entry.id   19f5c7f355530f5e7ced9bd05f3f5a98
#
_cell.length_a   1.000
_cell.length_b   1.000
_cell.length_c   1.000
_cell.angle_alpha   90.00
_cell.angle_beta   90.00
_cell.angle_gamma   90.00
#
_symmetry.space_group_name_H-M   'P 1'
#
loop_
_entity.id
_entity.type
_entity.pdbx_description
1 polymer ?
#
loop_
_entity_poly.entity_id
_entity_poly.type
_entity_poly.pdbx_seq_one_letter_code
_entity_poly.pdbx_strand_id
1 'polypeptide(L)'
;MIRVLVVDDHAVVRAGLRLLLDAEEDIETVGEAGDAREALFEVRSSKPDVILMDVGLGAGKSGIEAAPDVLHEAPGAKVLMLSMQDDPRYVRESFAAGASGYVLKEAADSELVAAVRQVASGTRYVDPVLGARIAAADAEAERAAEEDPLSDREREVLRLLALGHTNQEIAKTLFISVRTAETHRAHIMQKLRLSSRAELVRYALDEGLLDETSP
;
A
#
# COMPACT_ATOMS: atom_id res chain seq x y z
N MET A 1 0.97 12.59 -28.70
CA MET A 1 -0.42 12.45 -28.24
C MET A 1 -0.43 11.28 -27.24
N ILE A 2 -0.89 11.53 -26.03
CA ILE A 2 -0.97 10.54 -24.94
C ILE A 2 -2.28 9.77 -25.08
N ARG A 3 -2.23 8.49 -25.20
CA ARG A 3 -3.38 7.60 -25.40
C ARG A 3 -3.87 7.09 -24.05
N VAL A 4 -5.08 7.45 -23.64
CA VAL A 4 -5.63 7.11 -22.32
C VAL A 4 -6.79 6.13 -22.44
N LEU A 5 -6.73 5.03 -21.69
CA LEU A 5 -7.86 4.14 -21.42
C LEU A 5 -8.49 4.53 -20.09
N VAL A 6 -9.81 4.76 -20.06
CA VAL A 6 -10.56 5.10 -18.85
C VAL A 6 -11.28 3.86 -18.32
N VAL A 7 -11.02 3.48 -17.07
CA VAL A 7 -11.61 2.30 -16.40
C VAL A 7 -12.28 2.73 -15.10
N ASP A 8 -13.61 2.72 -15.08
CA ASP A 8 -14.44 3.08 -13.93
C ASP A 8 -15.82 2.39 -14.09
N ASP A 9 -16.42 1.85 -13.05
CA ASP A 9 -17.71 1.16 -13.15
C ASP A 9 -18.91 2.12 -13.31
N HIS A 10 -18.71 3.41 -13.05
CA HIS A 10 -19.73 4.46 -13.20
C HIS A 10 -19.66 5.15 -14.58
N ALA A 11 -20.60 4.87 -15.46
CA ALA A 11 -20.64 5.45 -16.81
C ALA A 11 -20.63 7.00 -16.85
N VAL A 12 -21.26 7.64 -15.87
CA VAL A 12 -21.27 9.11 -15.76
C VAL A 12 -19.87 9.67 -15.44
N VAL A 13 -19.12 8.97 -14.57
CA VAL A 13 -17.75 9.34 -14.24
C VAL A 13 -16.84 9.17 -15.46
N ARG A 14 -16.93 8.04 -16.17
CA ARG A 14 -16.17 7.83 -17.41
C ARG A 14 -16.42 8.95 -18.45
N ALA A 15 -17.71 9.30 -18.66
CA ALA A 15 -18.06 10.36 -19.59
C ALA A 15 -17.47 11.72 -19.18
N GLY A 16 -17.48 12.05 -17.89
CA GLY A 16 -16.86 13.26 -17.35
C GLY A 16 -15.35 13.28 -17.53
N LEU A 17 -14.67 12.20 -17.17
CA LEU A 17 -13.22 12.05 -17.33
C LEU A 17 -12.79 12.16 -18.79
N ARG A 18 -13.54 11.52 -19.70
CA ARG A 18 -13.31 11.62 -21.13
C ARG A 18 -13.42 13.07 -21.63
N LEU A 19 -14.46 13.81 -21.23
CA LEU A 19 -14.61 15.22 -21.61
C LEU A 19 -13.44 16.07 -21.13
N LEU A 20 -12.93 15.83 -19.92
CA LEU A 20 -11.76 16.54 -19.39
C LEU A 20 -10.49 16.22 -20.16
N LEU A 21 -10.27 14.93 -20.49
CA LEU A 21 -9.07 14.49 -21.20
C LEU A 21 -9.07 14.92 -22.66
N ASP A 22 -10.19 14.73 -23.38
CA ASP A 22 -10.31 15.04 -24.80
C ASP A 22 -10.38 16.57 -25.07
N ALA A 23 -10.50 17.40 -24.03
CA ALA A 23 -10.36 18.86 -24.15
C ALA A 23 -8.89 19.30 -24.36
N GLU A 24 -7.94 18.41 -24.09
CA GLU A 24 -6.51 18.70 -24.24
C GLU A 24 -5.99 18.24 -25.61
N GLU A 25 -5.23 19.10 -26.31
CA GLU A 25 -4.74 18.81 -27.66
C GLU A 25 -3.74 17.65 -27.73
N ASP A 26 -3.08 17.33 -26.61
CA ASP A 26 -2.03 16.30 -26.51
C ASP A 26 -2.50 14.98 -25.89
N ILE A 27 -3.77 14.85 -25.51
CA ILE A 27 -4.37 13.65 -24.89
C ILE A 27 -5.54 13.15 -25.74
N GLU A 28 -5.68 11.86 -25.86
CA GLU A 28 -6.77 11.18 -26.57
C GLU A 28 -7.30 10.01 -25.74
N THR A 29 -8.60 9.98 -25.45
CA THR A 29 -9.24 8.81 -24.84
C THR A 29 -9.45 7.74 -25.92
N VAL A 30 -8.69 6.65 -25.84
CA VAL A 30 -8.66 5.57 -26.84
C VAL A 30 -9.58 4.40 -26.55
N GLY A 31 -10.20 4.38 -25.36
CA GLY A 31 -11.13 3.34 -24.95
C GLY A 31 -11.72 3.60 -23.57
N GLU A 32 -12.78 2.87 -23.25
CA GLU A 32 -13.45 2.90 -21.94
C GLU A 32 -13.75 1.45 -21.52
N ALA A 33 -13.71 1.19 -20.20
CA ALA A 33 -14.10 -0.08 -19.61
C ALA A 33 -14.84 0.12 -18.30
N GLY A 34 -15.84 -0.72 -18.01
CA GLY A 34 -16.64 -0.66 -16.79
C GLY A 34 -16.21 -1.67 -15.74
N ASP A 35 -15.34 -2.62 -16.08
CA ASP A 35 -14.81 -3.61 -15.16
C ASP A 35 -13.40 -4.09 -15.56
N ALA A 36 -12.77 -4.89 -14.70
CA ALA A 36 -11.43 -5.41 -14.91
C ALA A 36 -11.31 -6.30 -16.17
N ARG A 37 -12.37 -7.03 -16.56
CA ARG A 37 -12.38 -7.91 -17.72
C ARG A 37 -12.47 -7.10 -19.02
N GLU A 38 -13.31 -6.10 -19.05
CA GLU A 38 -13.39 -5.15 -20.16
C GLU A 38 -12.07 -4.39 -20.31
N ALA A 39 -11.45 -3.95 -19.20
CA ALA A 39 -10.15 -3.29 -19.21
C ALA A 39 -9.07 -4.15 -19.87
N LEU A 40 -8.99 -5.46 -19.56
CA LEU A 40 -8.06 -6.40 -20.21
C LEU A 40 -8.29 -6.56 -21.72
N PHE A 41 -9.55 -6.51 -22.13
CA PHE A 41 -9.89 -6.56 -23.57
C PHE A 41 -9.47 -5.26 -24.28
N GLU A 42 -9.82 -4.11 -23.69
CA GLU A 42 -9.53 -2.80 -24.27
C GLU A 42 -8.04 -2.47 -24.34
N VAL A 43 -7.26 -2.87 -23.36
CA VAL A 43 -5.80 -2.69 -23.34
C VAL A 43 -5.13 -3.34 -24.56
N ARG A 44 -5.59 -4.51 -24.98
CA ARG A 44 -5.03 -5.24 -26.14
C ARG A 44 -5.35 -4.53 -27.45
N SER A 45 -6.57 -3.99 -27.58
CA SER A 45 -7.06 -3.36 -28.82
C SER A 45 -6.58 -1.91 -28.95
N SER A 46 -6.67 -1.13 -27.87
CA SER A 46 -6.39 0.31 -27.90
C SER A 46 -4.93 0.67 -27.70
N LYS A 47 -4.11 -0.21 -27.09
CA LYS A 47 -2.68 0.01 -26.79
C LYS A 47 -2.46 1.40 -26.12
N PRO A 48 -2.99 1.63 -24.93
CA PRO A 48 -2.88 2.91 -24.24
C PRO A 48 -1.46 3.16 -23.73
N ASP A 49 -1.09 4.43 -23.60
CA ASP A 49 0.11 4.87 -22.87
C ASP A 49 -0.17 4.96 -21.37
N VAL A 50 -1.39 5.42 -21.02
CA VAL A 50 -1.85 5.55 -19.65
C VAL A 50 -3.21 4.85 -19.48
N ILE A 51 -3.35 4.11 -18.41
CA ILE A 51 -4.61 3.48 -17.98
C ILE A 51 -5.05 4.22 -16.72
N LEU A 52 -6.09 5.03 -16.85
CA LEU A 52 -6.75 5.68 -15.73
C LEU A 52 -7.73 4.67 -15.12
N MET A 53 -7.46 4.21 -13.91
CA MET A 53 -8.16 3.08 -13.30
C MET A 53 -8.77 3.44 -11.95
N ASP A 54 -10.08 3.32 -11.83
CA ASP A 54 -10.74 3.39 -10.53
C ASP A 54 -10.29 2.25 -9.61
N VAL A 55 -10.02 2.58 -8.36
CA VAL A 55 -9.72 1.58 -7.32
C VAL A 55 -10.95 0.70 -7.03
N GLY A 56 -12.16 1.28 -7.05
CA GLY A 56 -13.41 0.59 -6.74
C GLY A 56 -14.19 0.15 -7.98
N LEU A 57 -13.81 -0.92 -8.66
CA LEU A 57 -14.47 -1.43 -9.89
C LEU A 57 -15.71 -2.30 -9.63
N GLY A 58 -16.55 -1.96 -8.64
CA GLY A 58 -17.82 -2.64 -8.41
C GLY A 58 -17.70 -4.12 -8.07
N ALA A 59 -18.50 -4.98 -8.71
CA ALA A 59 -18.52 -6.41 -8.47
C ALA A 59 -17.36 -7.12 -9.21
N GLY A 60 -16.40 -7.68 -8.49
CA GLY A 60 -15.27 -8.42 -9.05
C GLY A 60 -13.93 -8.02 -8.45
N LYS A 61 -12.89 -8.02 -9.29
CA LYS A 61 -11.57 -7.51 -8.89
C LYS A 61 -11.61 -6.00 -8.76
N SER A 62 -11.01 -5.48 -7.69
CA SER A 62 -10.71 -4.04 -7.56
C SER A 62 -9.71 -3.60 -8.63
N GLY A 63 -9.60 -2.28 -8.86
CA GLY A 63 -8.58 -1.76 -9.77
C GLY A 63 -7.16 -2.07 -9.33
N ILE A 64 -6.90 -2.12 -8.00
CA ILE A 64 -5.60 -2.52 -7.46
C ILE A 64 -5.27 -3.97 -7.83
N GLU A 65 -6.24 -4.89 -7.68
CA GLU A 65 -6.07 -6.30 -8.05
C GLU A 65 -5.99 -6.53 -9.56
N ALA A 66 -6.59 -5.64 -10.36
CA ALA A 66 -6.56 -5.72 -11.82
C ALA A 66 -5.28 -5.12 -12.42
N ALA A 67 -4.62 -4.19 -11.75
CA ALA A 67 -3.45 -3.48 -12.27
C ALA A 67 -2.31 -4.40 -12.73
N PRO A 68 -1.90 -5.45 -11.99
CA PRO A 68 -0.86 -6.36 -12.48
C PRO A 68 -1.24 -7.07 -13.77
N ASP A 69 -2.50 -7.45 -13.93
CA ASP A 69 -2.98 -8.16 -15.12
C ASP A 69 -2.96 -7.26 -16.36
N VAL A 70 -3.44 -6.01 -16.24
CA VAL A 70 -3.43 -5.05 -17.35
C VAL A 70 -2.02 -4.62 -17.74
N LEU A 71 -1.11 -4.48 -16.77
CA LEU A 71 0.31 -4.17 -17.00
C LEU A 71 1.04 -5.35 -17.66
N HIS A 72 0.65 -6.58 -17.36
CA HIS A 72 1.17 -7.76 -18.04
C HIS A 72 0.79 -7.77 -19.53
N GLU A 73 -0.45 -7.38 -19.85
CA GLU A 73 -0.95 -7.31 -21.25
C GLU A 73 -0.40 -6.10 -22.01
N ALA A 74 -0.09 -5.00 -21.33
CA ALA A 74 0.50 -3.79 -21.92
C ALA A 74 1.72 -3.33 -21.12
N PRO A 75 2.90 -3.98 -21.26
CA PRO A 75 4.09 -3.69 -20.43
C PRO A 75 4.63 -2.27 -20.58
N GLY A 76 4.27 -1.56 -21.66
CA GLY A 76 4.65 -0.15 -21.88
C GLY A 76 3.71 0.86 -21.24
N ALA A 77 2.49 0.47 -20.91
CA ALA A 77 1.48 1.35 -20.30
C ALA A 77 1.82 1.70 -18.85
N LYS A 78 1.25 2.81 -18.38
CA LYS A 78 1.33 3.25 -16.99
C LYS A 78 -0.06 3.25 -16.37
N VAL A 79 -0.20 2.76 -15.16
CA VAL A 79 -1.47 2.80 -14.43
C VAL A 79 -1.47 4.03 -13.52
N LEU A 80 -2.49 4.89 -13.70
CA LEU A 80 -2.82 6.00 -12.83
C LEU A 80 -4.10 5.64 -12.08
N MET A 81 -4.00 5.40 -10.77
CA MET A 81 -5.17 5.10 -9.95
C MET A 81 -5.99 6.34 -9.67
N LEU A 82 -7.30 6.20 -9.74
CA LEU A 82 -8.29 7.20 -9.37
C LEU A 82 -9.14 6.66 -8.23
N SER A 83 -9.35 7.41 -7.14
CA SER A 83 -10.01 6.87 -5.95
C SER A 83 -10.70 7.93 -5.11
N MET A 84 -11.77 7.53 -4.41
CA MET A 84 -12.34 8.30 -3.30
C MET A 84 -11.59 8.06 -1.97
N GLN A 85 -10.64 7.11 -1.92
CA GLN A 85 -9.93 6.72 -0.71
C GLN A 85 -8.68 7.57 -0.52
N ASP A 86 -8.60 8.26 0.62
CA ASP A 86 -7.47 9.10 1.02
C ASP A 86 -6.56 8.44 2.08
N ASP A 87 -6.80 7.16 2.39
CA ASP A 87 -5.98 6.39 3.32
C ASP A 87 -4.65 5.98 2.66
N PRO A 88 -3.50 6.28 3.28
CA PRO A 88 -2.18 5.92 2.79
C PRO A 88 -1.99 4.44 2.42
N ARG A 89 -2.76 3.53 3.03
CA ARG A 89 -2.71 2.09 2.72
C ARG A 89 -3.06 1.82 1.26
N TYR A 90 -4.12 2.42 0.73
CA TYR A 90 -4.52 2.23 -0.68
C TYR A 90 -3.45 2.72 -1.65
N VAL A 91 -2.77 3.82 -1.30
CA VAL A 91 -1.66 4.33 -2.12
C VAL A 91 -0.50 3.33 -2.15
N ARG A 92 -0.08 2.81 -0.99
CA ARG A 92 1.00 1.82 -0.92
C ARG A 92 0.64 0.53 -1.65
N GLU A 93 -0.58 0.02 -1.48
CA GLU A 93 -1.08 -1.16 -2.20
C GLU A 93 -1.11 -0.93 -3.72
N SER A 94 -1.55 0.25 -4.17
CA SER A 94 -1.56 0.63 -5.58
C SER A 94 -0.15 0.62 -6.18
N PHE A 95 0.82 1.23 -5.50
CA PHE A 95 2.21 1.21 -5.97
C PHE A 95 2.85 -0.18 -5.91
N ALA A 96 2.51 -0.99 -4.91
CA ALA A 96 2.95 -2.38 -4.84
C ALA A 96 2.37 -3.22 -5.99
N ALA A 97 1.15 -2.91 -6.45
CA ALA A 97 0.51 -3.52 -7.61
C ALA A 97 1.08 -3.02 -8.97
N GLY A 98 2.02 -2.05 -8.95
CA GLY A 98 2.68 -1.54 -10.15
C GLY A 98 2.10 -0.22 -10.69
N ALA A 99 1.19 0.44 -9.98
CA ALA A 99 0.71 1.75 -10.37
C ALA A 99 1.86 2.77 -10.45
N SER A 100 1.74 3.71 -11.37
CA SER A 100 2.68 4.81 -11.57
C SER A 100 2.20 6.11 -10.95
N GLY A 101 0.92 6.19 -10.57
CA GLY A 101 0.37 7.36 -9.88
C GLY A 101 -0.94 7.07 -9.16
N TYR A 102 -1.33 8.02 -8.31
CA TYR A 102 -2.57 7.99 -7.54
C TYR A 102 -3.14 9.40 -7.42
N VAL A 103 -4.41 9.56 -7.80
CA VAL A 103 -5.18 10.82 -7.78
C VAL A 103 -6.48 10.59 -7.01
N LEU A 104 -6.85 11.55 -6.18
CA LEU A 104 -8.16 11.55 -5.55
C LEU A 104 -9.23 12.02 -6.55
N LYS A 105 -10.39 11.36 -6.59
CA LYS A 105 -11.50 11.76 -7.46
C LYS A 105 -11.99 13.19 -7.20
N GLU A 106 -11.85 13.67 -5.96
CA GLU A 106 -12.19 15.05 -5.58
C GLU A 106 -11.25 16.10 -6.20
N ALA A 107 -10.00 15.71 -6.51
CA ALA A 107 -9.01 16.58 -7.13
C ALA A 107 -8.92 16.38 -8.66
N ALA A 108 -9.72 15.49 -9.25
CA ALA A 108 -9.60 15.13 -10.66
C ALA A 108 -9.78 16.31 -11.60
N ASP A 109 -10.68 17.26 -11.30
CA ASP A 109 -10.93 18.43 -12.16
C ASP A 109 -9.70 19.32 -12.35
N SER A 110 -8.82 19.40 -11.36
CA SER A 110 -7.63 20.27 -11.39
C SER A 110 -6.33 19.54 -11.64
N GLU A 111 -6.24 18.28 -11.22
CA GLU A 111 -4.96 17.55 -11.15
C GLU A 111 -4.82 16.44 -12.20
N LEU A 112 -5.94 15.93 -12.75
CA LEU A 112 -5.94 14.74 -13.61
C LEU A 112 -5.05 14.90 -14.84
N VAL A 113 -5.19 16.00 -15.56
CA VAL A 113 -4.44 16.26 -16.80
C VAL A 113 -2.94 16.31 -16.52
N ALA A 114 -2.54 17.02 -15.45
CA ALA A 114 -1.14 17.10 -15.01
C ALA A 114 -0.61 15.72 -14.60
N ALA A 115 -1.39 14.94 -13.86
CA ALA A 115 -1.05 13.60 -13.44
C ALA A 115 -0.86 12.65 -14.63
N VAL A 116 -1.76 12.68 -15.63
CA VAL A 116 -1.65 11.88 -16.85
C VAL A 116 -0.36 12.21 -17.61
N ARG A 117 -0.04 13.50 -17.80
CA ARG A 117 1.19 13.93 -18.47
C ARG A 117 2.44 13.48 -17.72
N GLN A 118 2.44 13.62 -16.39
CA GLN A 118 3.56 13.23 -15.55
C GLN A 118 3.78 11.72 -15.59
N VAL A 119 2.72 10.93 -15.45
CA VAL A 119 2.79 9.47 -15.48
C VAL A 119 3.21 8.97 -16.87
N ALA A 120 2.69 9.57 -17.96
CA ALA A 120 3.08 9.26 -19.32
C ALA A 120 4.57 9.51 -19.57
N SER A 121 5.17 10.51 -18.92
CA SER A 121 6.61 10.78 -19.00
C SER A 121 7.48 9.78 -18.22
N GLY A 122 6.86 8.85 -17.48
CA GLY A 122 7.54 7.87 -16.64
C GLY A 122 7.83 8.33 -15.22
N THR A 123 7.36 9.53 -14.84
CA THR A 123 7.52 10.06 -13.48
C THR A 123 6.32 9.66 -12.62
N ARG A 124 6.55 9.23 -11.39
CA ARG A 124 5.46 8.91 -10.45
C ARG A 124 4.68 10.17 -10.07
N TYR A 125 3.37 10.00 -9.91
CA TYR A 125 2.48 11.03 -9.42
C TYR A 125 1.73 10.58 -8.16
N VAL A 126 1.70 11.46 -7.16
CA VAL A 126 0.81 11.34 -5.99
C VAL A 126 0.23 12.72 -5.76
N ASP A 127 -1.08 12.80 -5.53
CA ASP A 127 -1.73 14.03 -5.08
C ASP A 127 -0.91 14.69 -3.96
N PRO A 128 -0.58 15.99 -4.05
CA PRO A 128 0.33 16.64 -3.10
C PRO A 128 -0.15 16.59 -1.63
N VAL A 129 -1.47 16.71 -1.41
CA VAL A 129 -2.05 16.66 -0.06
C VAL A 129 -1.91 15.25 0.50
N LEU A 130 -2.21 14.25 -0.32
CA LEU A 130 -2.07 12.85 0.06
C LEU A 130 -0.60 12.45 0.25
N GLY A 131 0.30 12.95 -0.59
CA GLY A 131 1.74 12.76 -0.45
C GLY A 131 2.28 13.31 0.87
N ALA A 132 1.85 14.49 1.28
CA ALA A 132 2.22 15.08 2.57
C ALA A 132 1.69 14.25 3.77
N ARG A 133 0.47 13.71 3.68
CA ARG A 133 -0.11 12.83 4.70
C ARG A 133 0.63 11.50 4.82
N ILE A 134 1.03 10.91 3.69
CA ILE A 134 1.83 9.68 3.68
C ILE A 134 3.18 9.93 4.36
N ALA A 135 3.87 11.00 3.98
CA ALA A 135 5.17 11.35 4.57
C ALA A 135 5.06 11.61 6.10
N ALA A 136 3.99 12.26 6.55
CA ALA A 136 3.75 12.47 7.97
C ALA A 136 3.50 11.15 8.72
N ALA A 137 2.69 10.25 8.16
CA ALA A 137 2.41 8.94 8.74
C ALA A 137 3.67 8.04 8.79
N ASP A 138 4.50 8.09 7.76
CA ASP A 138 5.77 7.35 7.74
C ASP A 138 6.75 7.89 8.79
N ALA A 139 6.86 9.21 8.93
CA ALA A 139 7.69 9.84 9.96
C ALA A 139 7.20 9.53 11.39
N GLU A 140 5.89 9.42 11.59
CA GLU A 140 5.31 9.04 12.88
C GLU A 140 5.57 7.56 13.19
N ALA A 141 5.44 6.69 12.18
CA ALA A 141 5.77 5.26 12.31
C ALA A 141 7.26 5.04 12.59
N GLU A 142 8.15 5.80 11.95
CA GLU A 142 9.59 5.76 12.22
C GLU A 142 9.91 6.19 13.66
N ARG A 143 9.30 7.28 14.17
CA ARG A 143 9.48 7.71 15.57
C ARG A 143 8.97 6.67 16.56
N ALA A 144 7.77 6.11 16.30
CA ALA A 144 7.22 5.05 17.13
C ALA A 144 8.11 3.80 17.14
N ALA A 145 8.75 3.45 16.01
CA ALA A 145 9.70 2.35 15.93
C ALA A 145 11.04 2.65 16.62
N GLU A 146 11.43 3.93 16.75
CA GLU A 146 12.60 4.35 17.54
C GLU A 146 12.30 4.32 19.06
N GLU A 147 11.08 4.69 19.47
CA GLU A 147 10.64 4.65 20.87
C GLU A 147 10.39 3.21 21.35
N ASP A 148 9.84 2.35 20.50
CA ASP A 148 9.62 0.94 20.80
C ASP A 148 9.97 0.03 19.61
N PRO A 149 11.17 -0.51 19.59
CA PRO A 149 11.64 -1.34 18.47
C PRO A 149 10.95 -2.71 18.37
N LEU A 150 10.14 -3.10 19.37
CA LEU A 150 9.48 -4.40 19.41
C LEU A 150 8.03 -4.32 18.91
N SER A 151 7.63 -5.28 18.05
CA SER A 151 6.23 -5.51 17.75
C SER A 151 5.48 -6.07 18.98
N ASP A 152 4.15 -5.95 19.01
CA ASP A 152 3.32 -6.50 20.09
C ASP A 152 3.62 -7.98 20.33
N ARG A 153 3.82 -8.75 19.27
CA ARG A 153 4.16 -10.17 19.35
C ARG A 153 5.54 -10.43 19.92
N GLU A 154 6.53 -9.63 19.58
CA GLU A 154 7.86 -9.69 20.15
C GLU A 154 7.85 -9.28 21.64
N ARG A 155 7.00 -8.34 22.01
CA ARG A 155 6.79 -7.91 23.40
C ARG A 155 6.17 -9.03 24.24
N GLU A 156 5.16 -9.73 23.74
CA GLU A 156 4.60 -10.93 24.39
C GLU A 156 5.66 -12.02 24.59
N VAL A 157 6.45 -12.29 23.56
CA VAL A 157 7.55 -13.27 23.64
C VAL A 157 8.62 -12.82 24.64
N LEU A 158 9.02 -11.55 24.62
CA LEU A 158 9.98 -10.95 25.56
C LEU A 158 9.51 -11.12 27.02
N ARG A 159 8.23 -10.81 27.30
CA ARG A 159 7.63 -10.99 28.63
C ARG A 159 7.74 -12.43 29.11
N LEU A 160 7.37 -13.41 28.29
CA LEU A 160 7.45 -14.82 28.63
C LEU A 160 8.90 -15.29 28.83
N LEU A 161 9.84 -14.82 28.01
CA LEU A 161 11.27 -15.08 28.17
C LEU A 161 11.81 -14.54 29.49
N ALA A 162 11.40 -13.32 29.88
CA ALA A 162 11.81 -12.69 31.12
C ALA A 162 11.23 -13.39 32.35
N LEU A 163 9.99 -13.89 32.26
CA LEU A 163 9.34 -14.73 33.27
C LEU A 163 9.96 -16.13 33.41
N GLY A 164 10.87 -16.50 32.52
CA GLY A 164 11.61 -17.76 32.64
C GLY A 164 11.14 -18.87 31.71
N HIS A 165 10.13 -18.65 30.89
CA HIS A 165 9.63 -19.68 29.98
C HIS A 165 10.66 -20.10 28.93
N THR A 166 10.62 -21.40 28.59
CA THR A 166 11.38 -21.98 27.47
C THR A 166 10.71 -21.69 26.13
N ASN A 167 11.44 -21.81 25.01
CA ASN A 167 10.86 -21.67 23.68
C ASN A 167 9.69 -22.63 23.42
N GLN A 168 9.71 -23.84 24.05
CA GLN A 168 8.62 -24.82 23.95
C GLN A 168 7.36 -24.33 24.67
N GLU A 169 7.50 -23.79 25.88
CA GLU A 169 6.40 -23.25 26.67
C GLU A 169 5.80 -22.00 25.98
N ILE A 170 6.65 -21.11 25.48
CA ILE A 170 6.23 -19.93 24.69
C ILE A 170 5.45 -20.36 23.45
N ALA A 171 5.98 -21.35 22.71
CA ALA A 171 5.30 -21.88 21.53
C ALA A 171 3.91 -22.40 21.85
N LYS A 172 3.77 -23.12 22.97
CA LYS A 172 2.48 -23.65 23.46
C LYS A 172 1.53 -22.51 23.89
N THR A 173 2.02 -21.57 24.68
CA THR A 173 1.23 -20.45 25.22
C THR A 173 0.70 -19.55 24.11
N LEU A 174 1.53 -19.26 23.11
CA LEU A 174 1.23 -18.34 22.03
C LEU A 174 0.67 -19.02 20.76
N PHE A 175 0.45 -20.33 20.78
CA PHE A 175 -0.05 -21.14 19.65
C PHE A 175 0.78 -20.99 18.37
N ILE A 176 2.11 -21.00 18.50
CA ILE A 176 3.07 -20.93 17.41
C ILE A 176 4.01 -22.14 17.38
N SER A 177 4.81 -22.30 16.33
CA SER A 177 5.85 -23.35 16.31
C SER A 177 7.03 -22.96 17.21
N VAL A 178 7.76 -23.96 17.73
CA VAL A 178 8.99 -23.73 18.50
C VAL A 178 10.00 -22.94 17.69
N ARG A 179 10.14 -23.24 16.40
CA ARG A 179 11.00 -22.52 15.47
C ARG A 179 10.61 -21.04 15.35
N THR A 180 9.31 -20.74 15.34
CA THR A 180 8.81 -19.36 15.33
C THR A 180 9.17 -18.63 16.61
N ALA A 181 9.04 -19.28 17.78
CA ALA A 181 9.44 -18.70 19.06
C ALA A 181 10.97 -18.43 19.12
N GLU A 182 11.79 -19.32 18.58
CA GLU A 182 13.24 -19.11 18.45
C GLU A 182 13.58 -17.93 17.54
N THR A 183 12.86 -17.79 16.43
CA THR A 183 13.04 -16.66 15.51
C THR A 183 12.67 -15.33 16.18
N HIS A 184 11.54 -15.25 16.87
CA HIS A 184 11.17 -14.04 17.63
C HIS A 184 12.23 -13.71 18.68
N ARG A 185 12.72 -14.69 19.45
CA ARG A 185 13.80 -14.49 20.42
C ARG A 185 15.05 -13.90 19.76
N ALA A 186 15.48 -14.46 18.62
CA ALA A 186 16.65 -13.97 17.90
C ALA A 186 16.46 -12.50 17.44
N HIS A 187 15.29 -12.19 16.90
CA HIS A 187 14.97 -10.81 16.47
C HIS A 187 14.93 -9.84 17.66
N ILE A 188 14.33 -10.22 18.80
CA ILE A 188 14.31 -9.40 20.01
C ILE A 188 15.74 -9.08 20.47
N MET A 189 16.59 -10.11 20.59
CA MET A 189 17.99 -9.93 21.00
C MET A 189 18.74 -9.01 20.06
N GLN A 190 18.52 -9.12 18.76
CA GLN A 190 19.12 -8.28 17.73
C GLN A 190 18.62 -6.83 17.81
N LYS A 191 17.30 -6.62 17.84
CA LYS A 191 16.67 -5.30 17.87
C LYS A 191 17.07 -4.50 19.11
N LEU A 192 17.09 -5.16 20.27
CA LEU A 192 17.46 -4.55 21.55
C LEU A 192 18.98 -4.57 21.81
N ARG A 193 19.77 -5.13 20.88
CA ARG A 193 21.23 -5.29 21.01
C ARG A 193 21.66 -5.97 22.31
N LEU A 194 20.86 -6.96 22.76
CA LEU A 194 21.13 -7.73 23.97
C LEU A 194 21.97 -8.95 23.63
N SER A 195 22.92 -9.29 24.51
CA SER A 195 23.83 -10.43 24.34
C SER A 195 23.55 -11.58 25.30
N SER A 196 22.78 -11.34 26.34
CA SER A 196 22.51 -12.31 27.40
C SER A 196 21.06 -12.28 27.88
N ARG A 197 20.64 -13.41 28.51
CA ARG A 197 19.35 -13.50 29.17
C ARG A 197 19.21 -12.52 30.34
N ALA A 198 20.30 -12.26 31.07
CA ALA A 198 20.27 -11.32 32.16
C ALA A 198 19.95 -9.88 31.71
N GLU A 199 20.52 -9.47 30.58
CA GLU A 199 20.19 -8.17 29.95
C GLU A 199 18.74 -8.11 29.49
N LEU A 200 18.21 -9.21 28.93
CA LEU A 200 16.81 -9.29 28.52
C LEU A 200 15.86 -9.15 29.73
N VAL A 201 16.13 -9.82 30.84
CA VAL A 201 15.32 -9.70 32.06
C VAL A 201 15.39 -8.27 32.62
N ARG A 202 16.58 -7.66 32.65
CA ARG A 202 16.74 -6.28 33.08
C ARG A 202 15.92 -5.32 32.22
N TYR A 203 16.04 -5.43 30.90
CA TYR A 203 15.25 -4.63 29.96
C TYR A 203 13.75 -4.76 30.24
N ALA A 204 13.25 -5.99 30.41
CA ALA A 204 11.84 -6.25 30.67
C ALA A 204 11.35 -5.64 32.01
N LEU A 205 12.23 -5.54 33.02
CA LEU A 205 11.96 -4.86 34.29
C LEU A 205 11.94 -3.34 34.13
N ASP A 206 12.93 -2.79 33.42
CA ASP A 206 13.06 -1.35 33.19
C ASP A 206 11.87 -0.79 32.38
N GLU A 207 11.36 -1.58 31.42
CA GLU A 207 10.16 -1.26 30.60
C GLU A 207 8.82 -1.60 31.29
N GLY A 208 8.82 -2.10 32.54
CA GLY A 208 7.60 -2.43 33.28
C GLY A 208 6.81 -3.62 32.69
N LEU A 209 7.40 -4.43 31.83
CA LEU A 209 6.71 -5.55 31.14
C LEU A 209 6.38 -6.72 32.07
N LEU A 210 6.90 -6.71 33.30
CA LEU A 210 6.69 -7.77 34.31
C LEU A 210 5.70 -7.36 35.40
N ASP A 211 5.21 -6.11 35.41
CA ASP A 211 4.22 -5.65 36.37
C ASP A 211 2.85 -6.25 36.05
N GLU A 212 2.19 -6.83 37.04
CA GLU A 212 0.92 -7.59 36.95
C GLU A 212 -0.31 -6.70 36.69
N THR A 213 -0.17 -5.48 36.16
CA THR A 213 -1.29 -4.54 35.99
C THR A 213 -1.41 -4.03 34.55
N SER A 214 -1.83 -4.92 33.65
CA SER A 214 -2.55 -4.47 32.44
C SER A 214 -3.66 -5.46 32.14
N PRO A 215 -4.92 -4.99 31.98
CA PRO A 215 -6.12 -5.78 31.84
C PRO A 215 -6.16 -6.61 30.57
#